data_4f108f5dd9317f2e99be9105b6191066
#
_entry.id   4f108f5dd9317f2e99be9105b6191066
#
_cell.length_a   1.000
_cell.length_b   1.000
_cell.length_c   1.000
_cell.angle_alpha   90.00
_cell.angle_beta   90.00
_cell.angle_gamma   90.00
#
_symmetry.space_group_name_H-M   'P 1'
#
loop_
_entity.id
_entity.type
_entity.pdbx_description
1 polymer ?
#
loop_
_entity_poly.entity_id
_entity_poly.type
_entity_poly.pdbx_seq_one_letter_code
_entity_poly.pdbx_strand_id
1 'polypeptide(L)'
;ECPVIIDNMMNLELLFEATKLSGDSTFYKVAVAHADRTLSEHFRPDGSCYHVVDYNISDGSVRHKQTAQGYADESVWSRGQAWAIYGFTICYRETKDRKYLDQALKTFNRMKNDPHMPEDLIPYWDMDAPNIPNEPRDASSASCIASALYEISTYAVSDAASYKAYADRIMHSLASPDYRAALGTNGNFILMHSVGSIPHNSEIDVPLNYADYYFLEALKRRKDLDK
;
A
#
# COMPACT_ATOMS: atom_id res chain seq x y z
N GLU A 1 14.06 15.11 16.27
CA GLU A 1 13.63 14.47 15.04
C GLU A 1 12.52 13.49 15.33
N CYS A 2 11.47 13.52 14.52
CA CYS A 2 10.34 12.61 14.63
C CYS A 2 9.98 12.12 13.21
N PRO A 3 10.70 11.11 12.69
CA PRO A 3 10.39 10.55 11.39
C PRO A 3 9.11 9.74 11.47
N VAL A 4 8.19 10.01 10.53
CA VAL A 4 6.93 9.29 10.36
C VAL A 4 6.92 8.70 8.95
N ILE A 5 6.67 7.40 8.85
CA ILE A 5 6.65 6.69 7.58
C ILE A 5 5.20 6.42 7.14
N ILE A 6 4.99 6.37 5.84
CA ILE A 6 3.67 6.09 5.27
C ILE A 6 3.12 4.73 5.72
N ASP A 7 3.98 3.79 6.04
CA ASP A 7 3.67 2.45 6.58
C ASP A 7 2.83 2.53 7.88
N ASN A 8 3.00 3.59 8.67
CA ASN A 8 2.22 3.78 9.91
C ASN A 8 0.71 3.82 9.67
N MET A 9 0.27 4.11 8.44
CA MET A 9 -1.15 4.05 8.09
C MET A 9 -1.74 2.64 8.28
N MET A 10 -0.91 1.58 8.15
CA MET A 10 -1.31 0.20 8.36
C MET A 10 -1.61 -0.14 9.83
N ASN A 11 -1.02 0.63 10.77
CA ASN A 11 -1.22 0.43 12.21
C ASN A 11 -2.51 1.05 12.73
N LEU A 12 -3.17 1.91 11.95
CA LEU A 12 -4.35 2.65 12.39
C LEU A 12 -5.55 1.73 12.60
N GLU A 13 -5.64 0.62 11.87
CA GLU A 13 -6.70 -0.38 12.04
C GLU A 13 -6.72 -0.90 13.48
N LEU A 14 -5.54 -1.17 14.07
CA LEU A 14 -5.44 -1.60 15.46
C LEU A 14 -6.03 -0.57 16.42
N LEU A 15 -5.82 0.72 16.18
CA LEU A 15 -6.35 1.79 17.01
C LEU A 15 -7.88 1.89 16.89
N PHE A 16 -8.43 1.75 15.68
CA PHE A 16 -9.87 1.70 15.48
C PHE A 16 -10.50 0.49 16.16
N GLU A 17 -9.88 -0.69 16.05
CA GLU A 17 -10.36 -1.90 16.75
C GLU A 17 -10.23 -1.77 18.27
N ALA A 18 -9.14 -1.19 18.77
CA ALA A 18 -8.98 -0.92 20.21
C ALA A 18 -10.12 -0.02 20.75
N THR A 19 -10.53 1.00 19.96
CA THR A 19 -11.71 1.82 20.32
C THR A 19 -12.99 0.99 20.42
N LYS A 20 -13.24 0.14 19.43
CA LYS A 20 -14.45 -0.72 19.41
C LYS A 20 -14.49 -1.68 20.60
N LEU A 21 -13.36 -2.28 20.92
CA LEU A 21 -13.25 -3.27 22.00
C LEU A 21 -13.27 -2.66 23.40
N SER A 22 -12.63 -1.50 23.59
CA SER A 22 -12.51 -0.86 24.92
C SER A 22 -13.58 0.18 25.21
N GLY A 23 -14.20 0.75 24.17
CA GLY A 23 -15.07 1.92 24.28
C GLY A 23 -14.29 3.24 24.50
N ASP A 24 -12.96 3.20 24.56
CA ASP A 24 -12.12 4.39 24.73
C ASP A 24 -11.87 5.09 23.37
N SER A 25 -12.49 6.24 23.19
CA SER A 25 -12.35 7.05 21.98
C SER A 25 -10.98 7.70 21.79
N THR A 26 -10.09 7.59 22.76
CA THR A 26 -8.71 8.15 22.66
C THR A 26 -7.96 7.52 21.48
N PHE A 27 -8.08 6.21 21.31
CA PHE A 27 -7.43 5.52 20.17
C PHE A 27 -7.97 5.98 18.82
N TYR A 28 -9.29 6.16 18.68
CA TYR A 28 -9.91 6.72 17.48
C TYR A 28 -9.38 8.12 17.15
N LYS A 29 -9.31 8.99 18.17
CA LYS A 29 -8.81 10.37 17.99
C LYS A 29 -7.36 10.40 17.53
N VAL A 30 -6.52 9.54 18.09
CA VAL A 30 -5.10 9.39 17.68
C VAL A 30 -5.03 8.90 16.24
N ALA A 31 -5.79 7.88 15.85
CA ALA A 31 -5.82 7.36 14.49
C ALA A 31 -6.23 8.42 13.47
N VAL A 32 -7.31 9.16 13.74
CA VAL A 32 -7.79 10.23 12.86
C VAL A 32 -6.78 11.37 12.76
N ALA A 33 -6.21 11.82 13.89
CA ALA A 33 -5.20 12.88 13.89
C ALA A 33 -3.96 12.48 13.09
N HIS A 34 -3.51 11.23 13.22
CA HIS A 34 -2.41 10.71 12.42
C HIS A 34 -2.75 10.66 10.92
N ALA A 35 -3.92 10.13 10.57
CA ALA A 35 -4.37 10.06 9.18
C ALA A 35 -4.49 11.45 8.54
N ASP A 36 -5.04 12.44 9.27
CA ASP A 36 -5.16 13.82 8.80
C ASP A 36 -3.80 14.47 8.58
N ARG A 37 -2.85 14.23 9.49
CA ARG A 37 -1.50 14.76 9.35
C ARG A 37 -0.78 14.10 8.16
N THR A 38 -0.92 12.79 8.00
CA THR A 38 -0.37 12.06 6.84
C THR A 38 -0.98 12.58 5.53
N LEU A 39 -2.29 12.80 5.51
CA LEU A 39 -3.00 13.35 4.34
C LEU A 39 -2.44 14.72 3.92
N SER A 40 -2.15 15.59 4.89
CA SER A 40 -1.66 16.94 4.60
C SER A 40 -0.20 16.99 4.18
N GLU A 41 0.64 16.07 4.68
CA GLU A 41 2.10 16.24 4.55
C GLU A 41 2.79 15.18 3.68
N HIS A 42 2.25 13.96 3.55
CA HIS A 42 2.96 12.89 2.83
C HIS A 42 2.71 12.90 1.33
N PHE A 43 1.75 13.65 0.81
CA PHE A 43 1.37 13.55 -0.60
C PHE A 43 1.92 14.67 -1.46
N ARG A 44 2.32 14.28 -2.68
CA ARG A 44 2.65 15.19 -3.77
C ARG A 44 1.39 15.61 -4.53
N PRO A 45 1.44 16.69 -5.32
CA PRO A 45 0.28 17.14 -6.10
C PRO A 45 -0.30 16.09 -7.05
N ASP A 46 0.53 15.17 -7.55
CA ASP A 46 0.13 14.08 -8.45
C ASP A 46 -0.59 12.91 -7.74
N GLY A 47 -0.57 12.90 -6.40
CA GLY A 47 -1.18 11.86 -5.57
C GLY A 47 -0.24 10.77 -5.11
N SER A 48 1.02 10.76 -5.55
CA SER A 48 2.04 9.90 -4.96
C SER A 48 2.42 10.35 -3.56
N CYS A 49 2.94 9.45 -2.73
CA CYS A 49 3.37 9.77 -1.38
C CYS A 49 4.90 9.67 -1.20
N TYR A 50 5.42 10.50 -0.30
CA TYR A 50 6.74 10.33 0.28
C TYR A 50 6.76 9.13 1.21
N HIS A 51 7.90 8.46 1.32
CA HIS A 51 8.08 7.39 2.30
C HIS A 51 8.12 7.95 3.72
N VAL A 52 8.98 8.93 3.97
CA VAL A 52 9.26 9.48 5.29
C VAL A 52 9.03 10.99 5.30
N VAL A 53 8.31 11.48 6.31
CA VAL A 53 8.24 12.90 6.65
C VAL A 53 8.82 13.06 8.06
N ASP A 54 9.86 13.87 8.19
CA ASP A 54 10.48 14.17 9.48
C ASP A 54 9.98 15.50 10.02
N TYR A 55 9.58 15.49 11.31
CA TYR A 55 8.98 16.64 11.98
C TYR A 55 9.88 17.18 13.07
N ASN A 56 9.79 18.48 13.31
CA ASN A 56 10.29 19.12 14.51
C ASN A 56 9.41 18.74 15.71
N ILE A 57 10.02 18.20 16.75
CA ILE A 57 9.30 17.82 17.98
C ILE A 57 8.76 19.07 18.69
N SER A 58 9.44 20.23 18.56
CA SER A 58 9.10 21.44 19.31
C SER A 58 7.83 22.14 18.82
N ASP A 59 7.53 22.06 17.49
CA ASP A 59 6.43 22.84 16.90
C ASP A 59 5.61 22.03 15.88
N GLY A 60 6.02 20.78 15.58
CA GLY A 60 5.36 19.92 14.61
C GLY A 60 5.56 20.32 13.15
N SER A 61 6.41 21.30 12.84
CA SER A 61 6.68 21.68 11.45
C SER A 61 7.42 20.58 10.70
N VAL A 62 7.20 20.47 9.38
CA VAL A 62 7.95 19.55 8.53
C VAL A 62 9.38 20.06 8.37
N ARG A 63 10.35 19.21 8.64
CA ARG A 63 11.78 19.48 8.46
C ARG A 63 12.26 18.98 7.10
N HIS A 64 11.90 17.73 6.77
CA HIS A 64 12.43 17.04 5.61
C HIS A 64 11.44 15.98 5.14
N LYS A 65 11.40 15.77 3.82
CA LYS A 65 10.67 14.67 3.18
C LYS A 65 11.69 13.82 2.43
N GLN A 66 11.67 12.52 2.66
CA GLN A 66 12.74 11.65 2.18
C GLN A 66 12.26 10.21 1.98
N THR A 67 13.15 9.37 1.49
CA THR A 67 12.96 7.93 1.47
C THR A 67 13.98 7.21 2.34
N ALA A 68 13.64 6.01 2.82
CA ALA A 68 14.56 5.07 3.43
C ALA A 68 14.67 3.77 2.63
N GLN A 69 13.61 3.37 1.94
CA GLN A 69 13.54 2.11 1.20
C GLN A 69 13.30 2.31 -0.30
N GLY A 70 12.93 3.51 -0.76
CA GLY A 70 12.79 3.86 -2.17
C GLY A 70 14.11 4.20 -2.83
N TYR A 71 14.07 4.42 -4.15
CA TYR A 71 15.24 4.75 -4.96
C TYR A 71 15.82 6.14 -4.64
N ALA A 72 14.96 7.14 -4.52
CA ALA A 72 15.33 8.52 -4.21
C ALA A 72 14.20 9.23 -3.43
N ASP A 73 14.50 10.36 -2.79
CA ASP A 73 13.53 11.08 -1.97
C ASP A 73 12.26 11.46 -2.73
N GLU A 74 12.41 11.80 -4.01
CA GLU A 74 11.28 12.18 -4.88
C GLU A 74 10.71 11.00 -5.68
N SER A 75 11.25 9.79 -5.57
CA SER A 75 10.78 8.63 -6.31
C SER A 75 9.46 8.06 -5.79
N VAL A 76 8.83 7.24 -6.63
CA VAL A 76 7.57 6.57 -6.33
C VAL A 76 7.84 5.13 -5.89
N TRP A 77 8.23 4.98 -4.61
CA TRP A 77 8.42 3.68 -3.99
C TRP A 77 7.10 2.91 -3.91
N SER A 78 7.01 1.79 -4.63
CA SER A 78 5.73 1.11 -4.91
C SER A 78 5.00 0.61 -3.67
N ARG A 79 5.72 0.01 -2.71
CA ARG A 79 5.09 -0.47 -1.48
C ARG A 79 4.57 0.67 -0.62
N GLY A 80 5.23 1.83 -0.61
CA GLY A 80 4.71 3.02 0.07
C GLY A 80 3.38 3.47 -0.51
N GLN A 81 3.24 3.45 -1.84
CA GLN A 81 1.95 3.76 -2.48
C GLN A 81 0.88 2.73 -2.10
N ALA A 82 1.24 1.44 -2.04
CA ALA A 82 0.31 0.39 -1.60
C ALA A 82 -0.16 0.60 -0.15
N TRP A 83 0.75 0.96 0.77
CA TRP A 83 0.40 1.30 2.16
C TRP A 83 -0.55 2.50 2.23
N ALA A 84 -0.31 3.53 1.41
CA ALA A 84 -1.21 4.68 1.34
C ALA A 84 -2.60 4.28 0.85
N ILE A 85 -2.70 3.54 -0.27
CA ILE A 85 -3.98 3.10 -0.82
C ILE A 85 -4.77 2.28 0.22
N TYR A 86 -4.13 1.29 0.82
CA TYR A 86 -4.78 0.40 1.79
C TYR A 86 -5.12 1.14 3.10
N GLY A 87 -4.17 1.86 3.69
CA GLY A 87 -4.37 2.56 4.96
C GLY A 87 -5.44 3.64 4.90
N PHE A 88 -5.51 4.41 3.82
CA PHE A 88 -6.58 5.38 3.63
C PHE A 88 -7.93 4.73 3.33
N THR A 89 -7.95 3.54 2.73
CA THR A 89 -9.18 2.72 2.60
C THR A 89 -9.70 2.30 3.98
N ILE A 90 -8.81 1.84 4.88
CA ILE A 90 -9.16 1.57 6.28
C ILE A 90 -9.74 2.81 6.96
N CYS A 91 -9.06 3.96 6.84
CA CYS A 91 -9.55 5.20 7.46
C CYS A 91 -10.96 5.56 6.97
N TYR A 92 -11.24 5.40 5.66
CA TYR A 92 -12.58 5.59 5.15
C TYR A 92 -13.57 4.56 5.71
N ARG A 93 -13.21 3.29 5.79
CA ARG A 93 -14.05 2.24 6.38
C ARG A 93 -14.53 2.62 7.77
N GLU A 94 -13.62 3.13 8.60
CA GLU A 94 -13.84 3.40 10.01
C GLU A 94 -14.51 4.75 10.30
N THR A 95 -14.22 5.76 9.49
CA THR A 95 -14.70 7.14 9.74
C THR A 95 -15.85 7.56 8.83
N LYS A 96 -15.98 6.96 7.64
CA LYS A 96 -16.85 7.38 6.53
C LYS A 96 -16.52 8.79 6.00
N ASP A 97 -15.38 9.37 6.39
CA ASP A 97 -14.94 10.66 5.85
C ASP A 97 -14.38 10.47 4.44
N ARG A 98 -15.07 11.06 3.47
CA ARG A 98 -14.80 10.91 2.03
C ARG A 98 -13.39 11.32 1.63
N LYS A 99 -12.75 12.27 2.34
CA LYS A 99 -11.38 12.72 2.04
C LYS A 99 -10.38 11.57 2.00
N TYR A 100 -10.57 10.56 2.84
CA TYR A 100 -9.67 9.39 2.88
C TYR A 100 -9.84 8.48 1.66
N LEU A 101 -11.09 8.20 1.27
CA LEU A 101 -11.33 7.42 0.05
C LEU A 101 -10.80 8.17 -1.19
N ASP A 102 -11.01 9.48 -1.26
CA ASP A 102 -10.54 10.30 -2.37
C ASP A 102 -9.01 10.27 -2.49
N GLN A 103 -8.29 10.28 -1.36
CA GLN A 103 -6.83 10.12 -1.37
C GLN A 103 -6.40 8.71 -1.79
N ALA A 104 -7.03 7.66 -1.29
CA ALA A 104 -6.75 6.29 -1.71
C ALA A 104 -6.91 6.14 -3.24
N LEU A 105 -8.01 6.66 -3.79
CA LEU A 105 -8.30 6.65 -5.22
C LEU A 105 -7.29 7.48 -6.03
N LYS A 106 -6.88 8.63 -5.51
CA LYS A 106 -5.89 9.50 -6.16
C LYS A 106 -4.53 8.80 -6.27
N THR A 107 -4.08 8.16 -5.19
CA THR A 107 -2.82 7.40 -5.18
C THR A 107 -2.92 6.16 -6.09
N PHE A 108 -4.02 5.44 -6.06
CA PHE A 108 -4.24 4.32 -6.97
C PHE A 108 -4.21 4.76 -8.44
N ASN A 109 -4.88 5.86 -8.79
CA ASN A 109 -4.88 6.38 -10.16
C ASN A 109 -3.48 6.82 -10.60
N ARG A 110 -2.66 7.38 -9.69
CA ARG A 110 -1.25 7.69 -9.98
C ARG A 110 -0.47 6.43 -10.33
N MET A 111 -0.61 5.36 -9.52
CA MET A 111 0.07 4.08 -9.79
C MET A 111 -0.44 3.42 -11.07
N LYS A 112 -1.76 3.37 -11.26
CA LYS A 112 -2.39 2.75 -12.43
C LYS A 112 -1.95 3.39 -13.75
N ASN A 113 -1.75 4.71 -13.76
CA ASN A 113 -1.41 5.48 -14.95
C ASN A 113 0.09 5.77 -15.07
N ASP A 114 0.90 5.17 -14.21
CA ASP A 114 2.35 5.30 -14.31
C ASP A 114 2.85 4.71 -15.64
N PRO A 115 3.68 5.43 -16.42
CA PRO A 115 4.18 4.93 -17.70
C PRO A 115 5.06 3.67 -17.56
N HIS A 116 5.60 3.41 -16.37
CA HIS A 116 6.40 2.23 -16.08
C HIS A 116 5.58 1.07 -15.50
N MET A 117 4.25 1.22 -15.32
CA MET A 117 3.43 0.13 -14.81
C MET A 117 3.45 -1.04 -15.81
N PRO A 118 3.95 -2.22 -15.40
CA PRO A 118 4.06 -3.36 -16.30
C PRO A 118 2.69 -3.90 -16.72
N GLU A 119 2.66 -4.61 -17.83
CA GLU A 119 1.43 -5.18 -18.40
C GLU A 119 0.76 -6.19 -17.43
N ASP A 120 1.58 -6.94 -16.68
CA ASP A 120 1.11 -7.90 -15.66
C ASP A 120 0.62 -7.24 -14.37
N LEU A 121 0.72 -5.92 -14.23
CA LEU A 121 0.31 -5.10 -13.08
C LEU A 121 1.05 -5.41 -11.76
N ILE A 122 2.18 -6.09 -11.83
CA ILE A 122 3.06 -6.24 -10.67
C ILE A 122 4.12 -5.15 -10.76
N PRO A 123 4.10 -4.13 -9.89
CA PRO A 123 4.98 -2.98 -10.04
C PRO A 123 6.45 -3.35 -9.82
N TYR A 124 7.35 -2.53 -10.34
CA TYR A 124 8.73 -2.54 -9.90
C TYR A 124 8.80 -2.09 -8.44
N TRP A 125 9.88 -2.42 -7.74
CA TRP A 125 10.08 -2.02 -6.34
C TRP A 125 9.98 -0.50 -6.13
N ASP A 126 10.39 0.27 -7.15
CA ASP A 126 10.22 1.71 -7.26
C ASP A 126 9.95 2.05 -8.73
N MET A 127 8.93 2.88 -8.99
CA MET A 127 8.49 3.19 -10.35
C MET A 127 9.45 4.13 -11.09
N ASP A 128 10.38 4.77 -10.37
CA ASP A 128 11.43 5.61 -10.92
C ASP A 128 12.82 4.93 -10.85
N ALA A 129 12.87 3.62 -10.60
CA ALA A 129 14.12 2.87 -10.55
C ALA A 129 14.88 2.96 -11.89
N PRO A 130 16.24 3.09 -11.88
CA PRO A 130 16.99 3.55 -13.04
C PRO A 130 17.14 2.54 -14.16
N ASN A 131 16.97 1.24 -13.88
CA ASN A 131 17.19 0.18 -14.86
C ASN A 131 15.90 -0.48 -15.35
N ILE A 132 14.73 0.15 -15.18
CA ILE A 132 13.50 -0.38 -15.77
C ILE A 132 13.69 -0.59 -17.29
N PRO A 133 13.33 -1.75 -17.86
CA PRO A 133 12.50 -2.81 -17.28
C PRO A 133 13.24 -3.94 -16.53
N ASN A 134 14.53 -3.81 -16.25
CA ASN A 134 15.37 -4.85 -15.63
C ASN A 134 15.48 -4.70 -14.10
N GLU A 135 14.50 -4.05 -13.49
CA GLU A 135 14.43 -3.90 -12.03
C GLU A 135 13.60 -5.01 -11.37
N PRO A 136 13.88 -5.33 -10.09
CA PRO A 136 13.07 -6.27 -9.34
C PRO A 136 11.60 -5.86 -9.24
N ARG A 137 10.71 -6.85 -9.27
CA ARG A 137 9.28 -6.67 -9.07
C ARG A 137 8.94 -6.73 -7.58
N ASP A 138 7.84 -6.13 -7.17
CA ASP A 138 7.37 -6.21 -5.79
C ASP A 138 5.96 -6.78 -5.70
N ALA A 139 5.88 -8.11 -5.56
CA ALA A 139 4.62 -8.82 -5.38
C ALA A 139 3.88 -8.39 -4.10
N SER A 140 4.61 -7.91 -3.08
CA SER A 140 4.00 -7.43 -1.83
C SER A 140 3.18 -6.16 -2.05
N SER A 141 3.67 -5.23 -2.86
CA SER A 141 2.94 -4.04 -3.26
C SER A 141 1.67 -4.41 -4.05
N ALA A 142 1.80 -5.30 -5.03
CA ALA A 142 0.68 -5.74 -5.85
C ALA A 142 -0.43 -6.41 -5.03
N SER A 143 -0.07 -7.34 -4.13
CA SER A 143 -1.04 -8.05 -3.29
C SER A 143 -1.81 -7.09 -2.36
N CYS A 144 -1.12 -6.13 -1.77
CA CYS A 144 -1.73 -5.09 -0.93
C CYS A 144 -2.70 -4.21 -1.74
N ILE A 145 -2.30 -3.75 -2.94
CA ILE A 145 -3.17 -2.97 -3.82
C ILE A 145 -4.41 -3.78 -4.21
N ALA A 146 -4.26 -5.05 -4.60
CA ALA A 146 -5.40 -5.90 -4.96
C ALA A 146 -6.40 -6.04 -3.80
N SER A 147 -5.90 -6.27 -2.59
CA SER A 147 -6.75 -6.36 -1.40
C SER A 147 -7.51 -5.06 -1.14
N ALA A 148 -6.82 -3.90 -1.21
CA ALA A 148 -7.46 -2.60 -1.06
C ALA A 148 -8.54 -2.35 -2.13
N LEU A 149 -8.28 -2.70 -3.40
CA LEU A 149 -9.22 -2.47 -4.49
C LEU A 149 -10.51 -3.29 -4.37
N TYR A 150 -10.43 -4.52 -3.87
CA TYR A 150 -11.65 -5.29 -3.57
C TYR A 150 -12.51 -4.61 -2.52
N GLU A 151 -11.90 -4.04 -1.48
CA GLU A 151 -12.64 -3.26 -0.49
C GLU A 151 -13.18 -1.95 -1.08
N ILE A 152 -12.37 -1.19 -1.82
CA ILE A 152 -12.78 0.05 -2.51
C ILE A 152 -13.97 -0.20 -3.43
N SER A 153 -14.03 -1.36 -4.09
CA SER A 153 -15.15 -1.71 -4.97
C SER A 153 -16.51 -1.76 -4.26
N THR A 154 -16.50 -1.92 -2.94
CA THR A 154 -17.73 -1.88 -2.12
C THR A 154 -18.19 -0.47 -1.80
N TYR A 155 -17.34 0.54 -1.96
CA TYR A 155 -17.61 1.93 -1.61
C TYR A 155 -17.83 2.83 -2.83
N ALA A 156 -17.04 2.64 -3.89
CA ALA A 156 -17.09 3.42 -5.12
C ALA A 156 -18.02 2.75 -6.15
N VAL A 157 -19.32 2.77 -5.87
CA VAL A 157 -20.34 2.00 -6.58
C VAL A 157 -20.35 2.25 -8.10
N SER A 158 -20.15 3.49 -8.56
CA SER A 158 -20.11 3.82 -10.00
C SER A 158 -18.99 3.13 -10.75
N ASP A 159 -17.87 2.87 -10.09
CA ASP A 159 -16.64 2.33 -10.70
C ASP A 159 -16.27 0.94 -10.13
N ALA A 160 -17.15 0.35 -9.32
CA ALA A 160 -16.92 -0.91 -8.60
C ALA A 160 -16.42 -2.03 -9.53
N ALA A 161 -17.04 -2.18 -10.70
CA ALA A 161 -16.63 -3.19 -11.68
C ALA A 161 -15.19 -2.97 -12.19
N SER A 162 -14.79 -1.72 -12.38
CA SER A 162 -13.43 -1.36 -12.83
C SER A 162 -12.37 -1.69 -11.78
N TYR A 163 -12.60 -1.34 -10.50
CA TYR A 163 -11.68 -1.67 -9.41
C TYR A 163 -11.58 -3.18 -9.21
N LYS A 164 -12.71 -3.89 -9.20
CA LYS A 164 -12.73 -5.35 -9.11
C LYS A 164 -11.97 -6.00 -10.28
N ALA A 165 -12.21 -5.57 -11.52
CA ALA A 165 -11.53 -6.11 -12.69
C ALA A 165 -10.01 -5.85 -12.65
N TYR A 166 -9.58 -4.68 -12.17
CA TYR A 166 -8.17 -4.38 -12.01
C TYR A 166 -7.52 -5.28 -10.94
N ALA A 167 -8.17 -5.46 -9.79
CA ALA A 167 -7.73 -6.39 -8.77
C ALA A 167 -7.69 -7.85 -9.27
N ASP A 168 -8.71 -8.28 -10.02
CA ASP A 168 -8.75 -9.64 -10.61
C ASP A 168 -7.55 -9.87 -11.55
N ARG A 169 -7.12 -8.86 -12.32
CA ARG A 169 -5.91 -8.95 -13.16
C ARG A 169 -4.64 -9.08 -12.34
N ILE A 170 -4.46 -8.26 -11.29
CA ILE A 170 -3.33 -8.39 -10.36
C ILE A 170 -3.29 -9.81 -9.77
N MET A 171 -4.43 -10.28 -9.25
CA MET A 171 -4.53 -11.60 -8.63
C MET A 171 -4.26 -12.74 -9.61
N HIS A 172 -4.66 -12.57 -10.88
CA HIS A 172 -4.33 -13.53 -11.93
C HIS A 172 -2.81 -13.63 -12.16
N SER A 173 -2.12 -12.49 -12.22
CA SER A 173 -0.66 -12.44 -12.35
C SER A 173 0.02 -13.06 -11.13
N LEU A 174 -0.37 -12.66 -9.91
CA LEU A 174 0.19 -13.22 -8.67
C LEU A 174 -0.06 -14.74 -8.52
N ALA A 175 -1.16 -15.26 -9.05
CA ALA A 175 -1.47 -16.69 -9.04
C ALA A 175 -0.76 -17.49 -10.14
N SER A 176 -0.10 -16.84 -11.10
CA SER A 176 0.65 -17.50 -12.16
C SER A 176 1.93 -18.16 -11.63
N PRO A 177 2.52 -19.11 -12.38
CA PRO A 177 3.81 -19.70 -12.02
C PRO A 177 4.97 -18.69 -11.92
N ASP A 178 4.83 -17.50 -12.52
CA ASP A 178 5.86 -16.46 -12.48
C ASP A 178 5.99 -15.83 -11.08
N TYR A 179 4.92 -15.84 -10.29
CA TYR A 179 4.91 -15.23 -8.94
C TYR A 179 4.52 -16.22 -7.84
N ARG A 180 3.76 -17.26 -8.15
CA ARG A 180 3.36 -18.25 -7.17
C ARG A 180 4.32 -19.43 -7.16
N ALA A 181 4.97 -19.64 -6.03
CA ALA A 181 5.89 -20.75 -5.84
C ALA A 181 5.21 -22.12 -5.97
N ALA A 182 5.96 -23.10 -6.45
CA ALA A 182 5.53 -24.51 -6.41
C ALA A 182 5.42 -24.98 -4.94
N LEU A 183 4.45 -25.85 -4.68
CA LEU A 183 4.22 -26.38 -3.32
C LEU A 183 5.48 -27.04 -2.76
N GLY A 184 5.84 -26.69 -1.53
CA GLY A 184 7.02 -27.22 -0.84
C GLY A 184 8.35 -26.57 -1.22
N THR A 185 8.30 -25.50 -2.03
CA THR A 185 9.47 -24.67 -2.37
C THR A 185 9.42 -23.32 -1.68
N ASN A 186 10.33 -22.38 -2.00
CA ASN A 186 10.33 -20.98 -1.56
C ASN A 186 10.19 -20.82 -0.03
N GLY A 187 10.77 -21.71 0.77
CA GLY A 187 10.64 -21.66 2.22
C GLY A 187 9.21 -21.82 2.75
N ASN A 188 8.32 -22.38 1.94
CA ASN A 188 6.86 -22.50 2.15
C ASN A 188 6.09 -21.17 2.08
N PHE A 189 6.68 -20.11 1.59
CA PHE A 189 5.95 -18.90 1.20
C PHE A 189 5.21 -19.11 -0.12
N ILE A 190 4.07 -18.44 -0.27
CA ILE A 190 3.20 -18.57 -1.45
C ILE A 190 3.75 -17.74 -2.62
N LEU A 191 4.11 -16.48 -2.35
CA LEU A 191 4.58 -15.55 -3.37
C LEU A 191 6.10 -15.45 -3.38
N MET A 192 6.64 -15.32 -4.58
CA MET A 192 8.01 -14.97 -4.90
C MET A 192 8.10 -13.48 -5.26
N HIS A 193 9.33 -12.99 -5.46
CA HIS A 193 9.61 -11.71 -6.11
C HIS A 193 9.04 -10.49 -5.38
N SER A 194 9.39 -10.35 -4.10
CA SER A 194 9.16 -9.14 -3.33
C SER A 194 10.48 -8.45 -2.95
N VAL A 195 10.41 -7.17 -2.64
CA VAL A 195 11.58 -6.37 -2.26
C VAL A 195 11.34 -5.69 -0.92
N GLY A 196 12.16 -6.00 0.09
CA GLY A 196 12.18 -5.29 1.37
C GLY A 196 12.84 -3.93 1.23
N SER A 197 14.15 -3.88 1.00
CA SER A 197 14.86 -2.62 0.87
C SER A 197 16.16 -2.76 0.06
N ILE A 198 16.18 -2.26 -1.16
CA ILE A 198 17.41 -2.21 -1.99
C ILE A 198 18.46 -1.26 -1.39
N PRO A 199 18.13 -0.04 -0.92
CA PRO A 199 19.13 0.83 -0.30
C PRO A 199 19.86 0.22 0.89
N HIS A 200 19.20 -0.68 1.63
CA HIS A 200 19.82 -1.38 2.76
C HIS A 200 20.41 -2.75 2.38
N ASN A 201 20.41 -3.11 1.09
CA ASN A 201 20.82 -4.42 0.60
C ASN A 201 20.16 -5.58 1.38
N SER A 202 18.86 -5.45 1.64
CA SER A 202 18.07 -6.37 2.46
C SER A 202 16.83 -6.82 1.72
N GLU A 203 16.57 -8.12 1.72
CA GLU A 203 15.33 -8.71 1.19
C GLU A 203 15.07 -8.32 -0.27
N ILE A 204 16.05 -8.55 -1.14
CA ILE A 204 15.97 -8.24 -2.58
C ILE A 204 15.56 -9.50 -3.33
N ASP A 205 14.43 -9.42 -4.03
CA ASP A 205 13.86 -10.52 -4.82
C ASP A 205 13.67 -11.81 -3.99
N VAL A 206 12.97 -11.68 -2.86
CA VAL A 206 12.71 -12.75 -1.89
C VAL A 206 11.21 -12.84 -1.53
N PRO A 207 10.78 -13.96 -0.92
CA PRO A 207 9.44 -14.02 -0.34
C PRO A 207 9.33 -13.12 0.91
N LEU A 208 8.17 -12.48 1.08
CA LEU A 208 7.87 -11.69 2.26
C LEU A 208 6.52 -12.11 2.86
N ASN A 209 6.45 -12.23 4.18
CA ASN A 209 5.25 -12.73 4.87
C ASN A 209 4.01 -11.84 4.65
N TYR A 210 4.19 -10.53 4.56
CA TYR A 210 3.07 -9.62 4.29
C TYR A 210 2.60 -9.67 2.82
N ALA A 211 3.44 -10.12 1.86
CA ALA A 211 2.98 -10.41 0.51
C ALA A 211 1.95 -11.54 0.51
N ASP A 212 2.25 -12.62 1.23
CA ASP A 212 1.34 -13.76 1.40
C ASP A 212 0.07 -13.37 2.17
N TYR A 213 0.22 -12.56 3.23
CA TYR A 213 -0.93 -12.10 4.01
C TYR A 213 -1.94 -11.37 3.13
N TYR A 214 -1.50 -10.34 2.38
CA TYR A 214 -2.40 -9.56 1.53
C TYR A 214 -2.90 -10.35 0.32
N PHE A 215 -2.13 -11.29 -0.20
CA PHE A 215 -2.61 -12.21 -1.23
C PHE A 215 -3.77 -13.07 -0.73
N LEU A 216 -3.66 -13.67 0.45
CA LEU A 216 -4.72 -14.46 1.06
C LEU A 216 -5.93 -13.61 1.44
N GLU A 217 -5.69 -12.40 1.95
CA GLU A 217 -6.78 -11.46 2.25
C GLU A 217 -7.52 -11.04 0.99
N ALA A 218 -6.80 -10.75 -0.10
CA ALA A 218 -7.40 -10.43 -1.39
C ALA A 218 -8.26 -11.58 -1.93
N LEU A 219 -7.79 -12.82 -1.85
CA LEU A 219 -8.57 -14.01 -2.21
C LEU A 219 -9.85 -14.12 -1.37
N LYS A 220 -9.74 -13.87 -0.06
CA LYS A 220 -10.89 -13.89 0.84
C LYS A 220 -11.90 -12.79 0.48
N ARG A 221 -11.44 -11.54 0.31
CA ARG A 221 -12.29 -10.40 -0.09
C ARG A 221 -12.97 -10.67 -1.43
N ARG A 222 -12.23 -11.19 -2.40
CA ARG A 222 -12.78 -11.57 -3.71
C ARG A 222 -13.91 -12.59 -3.60
N LYS A 223 -13.70 -13.63 -2.79
CA LYS A 223 -14.71 -14.67 -2.52
C LYS A 223 -15.94 -14.10 -1.81
N ASP A 224 -15.77 -13.13 -0.93
CA ASP A 224 -16.88 -12.54 -0.20
C ASP A 224 -17.74 -11.59 -1.08
N LEU A 225 -17.15 -11.02 -2.14
CA LEU A 225 -17.88 -10.21 -3.14
C LEU A 225 -18.80 -11.04 -4.06
N ASP A 226 -18.64 -12.35 -4.10
CA ASP A 226 -19.47 -13.25 -4.94
C ASP A 226 -20.66 -13.87 -4.14
N LYS A 227 -20.81 -13.54 -2.84
CA LYS A 227 -21.91 -13.98 -1.99
C LYS A 227 -23.09 -13.02 -2.03
#